data_43e53a316964f82f571abeb6e97ccd67
#
_entry.id   43e53a316964f82f571abeb6e97ccd67
#
_cell.length_a   1.000
_cell.length_b   1.000
_cell.length_c   1.000
_cell.angle_alpha   90.00
_cell.angle_beta   90.00
_cell.angle_gamma   90.00
#
_symmetry.space_group_name_H-M   'P 1'
#
loop_
_entity.id
_entity.type
_entity.pdbx_description
1 polymer ?
#
loop_
_entity_poly.entity_id
_entity_poly.type
_entity_poly.pdbx_seq_one_letter_code
_entity_poly.pdbx_strand_id
1 'polypeptide(L)'
;MKGGLRLQGPGTFANMVITPDEVDGLSPEPARDPLDGDRGLVRNWRLSTFSALPNGKDPMYNEMPGASQEWKTISTERNGLLNLSREYGLPVREPNRAVAWLKTTINSDRKQMKKVDIGWTRELWLFVNGKLVYADKNLFELEGARKAPDGRCSLENGVFTLPLEAGDNEVAVAIANNFFGWGLMLRLADPEGVHLAAK
;
A
#
# COMPACT_ATOMS: atom_id res chain seq x y z
N MET A 1 10.97 21.51 7.23
CA MET A 1 11.29 20.34 6.35
C MET A 1 11.22 19.08 7.19
N LYS A 2 10.43 18.10 6.79
CA LYS A 2 10.44 16.77 7.41
C LYS A 2 11.05 15.81 6.40
N GLY A 3 12.35 15.59 6.50
CA GLY A 3 13.07 14.57 5.74
C GLY A 3 13.37 13.38 6.64
N GLY A 4 13.53 12.19 6.07
CA GLY A 4 14.00 11.02 6.78
C GLY A 4 15.43 10.69 6.35
N LEU A 5 16.28 10.38 7.29
CA LEU A 5 17.59 9.80 7.03
C LEU A 5 17.50 8.28 7.20
N ARG A 6 17.97 7.54 6.20
CA ARG A 6 18.10 6.09 6.28
C ARG A 6 19.56 5.70 6.19
N LEU A 7 20.03 4.95 7.18
CA LEU A 7 21.34 4.29 7.15
C LEU A 7 21.14 2.84 6.73
N GLN A 8 21.96 2.37 5.79
CA GLN A 8 21.90 1.01 5.29
C GLN A 8 23.33 0.45 5.16
N GLY A 9 23.54 -0.74 5.69
CA GLY A 9 24.83 -1.46 5.60
C GLY A 9 25.06 -2.36 6.80
N PRO A 10 26.03 -3.27 6.73
CA PRO A 10 26.48 -4.01 7.89
C PRO A 10 27.24 -3.06 8.81
N GLY A 11 26.75 -2.85 10.00
CA GLY A 11 27.41 -1.99 10.98
C GLY A 11 26.47 -1.50 12.09
N THR A 12 27.09 -1.03 13.17
CA THR A 12 26.40 -0.34 14.25
C THR A 12 26.61 1.16 14.09
N PHE A 13 25.53 1.90 14.04
CA PHE A 13 25.56 3.36 13.93
C PHE A 13 25.24 3.95 15.30
N ALA A 14 26.11 4.81 15.82
CA ALA A 14 25.93 5.50 17.10
C ALA A 14 26.39 6.95 17.00
N ASN A 15 25.89 7.78 17.91
CA ASN A 15 26.30 9.18 18.05
C ASN A 15 26.15 10.00 16.76
N MET A 16 25.08 9.78 16.02
CA MET A 16 24.80 10.52 14.80
C MET A 16 24.36 11.94 15.14
N VAL A 17 25.07 12.92 14.61
CA VAL A 17 24.72 14.33 14.72
C VAL A 17 24.33 14.85 13.35
N ILE A 18 23.17 15.49 13.25
CA ILE A 18 22.71 16.16 12.03
C ILE A 18 22.90 17.66 12.25
N THR A 19 23.79 18.25 11.50
CA THR A 19 24.03 19.70 11.50
C THR A 19 23.37 20.29 10.26
N PRO A 20 22.54 21.35 10.38
CA PRO A 20 22.06 22.08 9.22
C PRO A 20 23.26 22.68 8.45
N ASP A 21 23.24 22.47 7.15
CA ASP A 21 24.27 23.03 6.26
C ASP A 21 23.61 23.43 4.92
N GLU A 22 24.24 24.35 4.22
CA GLU A 22 23.87 24.70 2.86
C GLU A 22 24.53 23.71 1.90
N VAL A 23 23.70 23.05 1.08
CA VAL A 23 24.19 22.10 0.09
C VAL A 23 24.01 22.73 -1.30
N ASP A 24 25.14 22.99 -1.95
CA ASP A 24 25.15 23.58 -3.29
C ASP A 24 24.30 22.77 -4.28
N GLY A 25 23.44 23.46 -5.01
CA GLY A 25 22.55 22.87 -6.01
C GLY A 25 21.31 22.21 -5.48
N LEU A 26 21.06 22.18 -4.17
CA LEU A 26 19.82 21.72 -3.58
C LEU A 26 18.95 22.88 -3.10
N SER A 27 17.67 22.82 -3.42
CA SER A 27 16.70 23.79 -2.88
C SER A 27 16.43 23.48 -1.40
N PRO A 28 16.38 24.51 -0.52
CA PRO A 28 15.93 24.36 0.85
C PRO A 28 14.43 24.01 0.93
N GLU A 29 13.68 24.20 -0.15
CA GLU A 29 12.27 23.84 -0.22
C GLU A 29 12.11 22.36 -0.59
N PRO A 30 11.25 21.64 0.13
CA PRO A 30 10.92 20.26 -0.24
C PRO A 30 10.33 20.22 -1.64
N ALA A 31 10.80 19.30 -2.47
CA ALA A 31 10.13 19.05 -3.74
C ALA A 31 8.65 18.73 -3.49
N ARG A 32 7.76 19.25 -4.32
CA ARG A 32 6.31 18.96 -4.23
C ARG A 32 6.07 17.47 -4.41
N ASP A 33 5.06 16.95 -3.73
CA ASP A 33 4.57 15.60 -4.00
C ASP A 33 3.89 15.60 -5.39
N PRO A 34 4.35 14.80 -6.34
CA PRO A 34 3.75 14.75 -7.68
C PRO A 34 2.29 14.29 -7.67
N LEU A 35 1.86 13.60 -6.62
CA LEU A 35 0.47 13.16 -6.43
C LEU A 35 -0.32 14.07 -5.47
N ASP A 36 0.25 15.22 -5.08
CA ASP A 36 -0.51 16.20 -4.29
C ASP A 36 -1.67 16.75 -5.13
N GLY A 37 -2.87 16.70 -4.53
CA GLY A 37 -4.09 17.10 -5.24
C GLY A 37 -4.69 16.02 -6.19
N ASP A 38 -4.05 14.87 -6.38
CA ASP A 38 -4.66 13.76 -7.14
C ASP A 38 -5.89 13.23 -6.40
N ARG A 39 -7.07 13.49 -6.98
CA ARG A 39 -8.37 13.13 -6.41
C ARG A 39 -8.68 11.64 -6.53
N GLY A 40 -8.01 10.93 -7.41
CA GLY A 40 -8.18 9.49 -7.59
C GLY A 40 -7.36 8.64 -6.61
N LEU A 41 -6.41 9.24 -5.90
CA LEU A 41 -5.54 8.51 -4.98
C LEU A 41 -6.27 8.15 -3.69
N VAL A 42 -6.37 6.86 -3.39
CA VAL A 42 -7.00 6.36 -2.15
C VAL A 42 -6.03 6.50 -0.98
N ARG A 43 -6.23 7.55 -0.19
CA ARG A 43 -5.24 7.98 0.83
C ARG A 43 -5.45 7.37 2.21
N ASN A 44 -6.70 7.11 2.60
CA ASN A 44 -7.03 6.76 3.98
C ASN A 44 -7.51 5.33 4.09
N TRP A 45 -6.91 4.60 5.02
CA TRP A 45 -7.14 3.18 5.22
C TRP A 45 -7.22 2.81 6.69
N ARG A 46 -7.89 1.71 6.96
CA ARG A 46 -7.82 0.99 8.24
C ARG A 46 -6.89 -0.19 8.05
N LEU A 47 -5.91 -0.33 8.92
CA LEU A 47 -4.89 -1.38 8.90
C LEU A 47 -5.08 -2.30 10.10
N SER A 48 -5.15 -3.63 9.85
CA SER A 48 -5.18 -4.64 10.91
C SER A 48 -3.80 -4.85 11.52
N THR A 49 -3.70 -5.56 12.63
CA THR A 49 -2.47 -6.25 13.01
C THR A 49 -2.12 -7.30 11.95
N PHE A 50 -0.85 -7.65 11.82
CA PHE A 50 -0.46 -8.74 10.92
C PHE A 50 -0.55 -10.11 11.59
N SER A 51 -0.71 -11.14 10.79
CA SER A 51 -0.73 -12.55 11.22
C SER A 51 0.14 -13.41 10.30
N ALA A 52 0.45 -14.63 10.73
CA ALA A 52 1.15 -15.57 9.89
C ALA A 52 0.22 -16.11 8.79
N LEU A 53 0.73 -16.18 7.56
CA LEU A 53 0.06 -16.82 6.42
C LEU A 53 0.93 -17.99 5.95
N PRO A 54 0.45 -19.24 6.04
CA PRO A 54 1.19 -20.41 5.58
C PRO A 54 1.60 -20.29 4.10
N ASN A 55 2.77 -20.83 3.76
CA ASN A 55 3.22 -20.86 2.38
C ASN A 55 2.24 -21.66 1.50
N GLY A 56 1.98 -21.15 0.31
CA GLY A 56 1.03 -21.75 -0.64
C GLY A 56 -0.45 -21.52 -0.32
N LYS A 57 -0.77 -20.86 0.80
CA LYS A 57 -2.16 -20.49 1.13
C LYS A 57 -2.46 -19.07 0.63
N ASP A 58 -3.58 -18.92 -0.04
CA ASP A 58 -4.14 -17.61 -0.36
C ASP A 58 -5.15 -17.19 0.72
N PRO A 59 -5.14 -15.93 1.17
CA PRO A 59 -6.10 -15.45 2.14
C PRO A 59 -7.51 -15.35 1.52
N MET A 60 -8.52 -15.72 2.30
CA MET A 60 -9.92 -15.57 1.91
C MET A 60 -10.56 -14.40 2.66
N TYR A 61 -11.56 -13.77 2.07
CA TYR A 61 -12.22 -12.59 2.66
C TYR A 61 -12.73 -12.83 4.10
N ASN A 62 -13.27 -14.02 4.38
CA ASN A 62 -13.75 -14.38 5.71
C ASN A 62 -12.65 -14.57 6.76
N GLU A 63 -11.38 -14.54 6.35
CA GLU A 63 -10.21 -14.53 7.25
C GLU A 63 -9.78 -13.11 7.62
N MET A 64 -10.40 -12.09 7.04
CA MET A 64 -10.17 -10.69 7.42
C MET A 64 -10.56 -10.50 8.89
N PRO A 65 -9.73 -9.81 9.69
CA PRO A 65 -10.04 -9.53 11.08
C PRO A 65 -11.39 -8.83 11.26
N GLY A 66 -12.19 -9.31 12.20
CA GLY A 66 -13.50 -8.74 12.50
C GLY A 66 -13.42 -7.33 13.09
N ALA A 67 -14.59 -6.68 13.23
CA ALA A 67 -14.68 -5.32 13.78
C ALA A 67 -14.27 -5.22 15.25
N SER A 68 -14.29 -6.34 16.00
CA SER A 68 -13.84 -6.41 17.39
C SER A 68 -12.31 -6.41 17.56
N GLN A 69 -11.57 -6.60 16.47
CA GLN A 69 -10.12 -6.53 16.50
C GLN A 69 -9.63 -5.09 16.28
N GLU A 70 -8.40 -4.84 16.70
CA GLU A 70 -7.81 -3.52 16.58
C GLU A 70 -7.52 -3.17 15.11
N TRP A 71 -8.08 -2.05 14.66
CA TRP A 71 -7.85 -1.46 13.37
C TRP A 71 -7.27 -0.05 13.53
N LYS A 72 -6.05 0.14 13.06
CA LYS A 72 -5.38 1.43 13.08
C LYS A 72 -5.73 2.24 11.82
N THR A 73 -6.02 3.52 11.98
CA THR A 73 -6.12 4.43 10.82
C THR A 73 -4.73 4.81 10.35
N ILE A 74 -4.46 4.64 9.07
CA ILE A 74 -3.23 5.06 8.41
C ILE A 74 -3.55 5.85 7.14
N SER A 75 -2.62 6.71 6.76
CA SER A 75 -2.74 7.50 5.52
C SER A 75 -1.50 7.34 4.67
N THR A 76 -1.66 7.55 3.37
CA THR A 76 -0.52 7.53 2.46
C THR A 76 0.52 8.59 2.82
N GLU A 77 1.77 8.20 2.68
CA GLU A 77 2.91 9.10 2.69
C GLU A 77 3.02 9.82 1.33
N ARG A 78 4.11 10.55 1.17
CA ARG A 78 4.49 11.15 -0.11
C ARG A 78 4.46 10.12 -1.25
N ASN A 79 4.10 10.54 -2.44
CA ASN A 79 3.91 9.70 -3.63
C ASN A 79 2.80 8.65 -3.51
N GLY A 80 1.88 8.82 -2.56
CA GLY A 80 0.74 7.92 -2.41
C GLY A 80 1.04 6.56 -1.79
N LEU A 81 2.22 6.36 -1.23
CA LEU A 81 2.63 5.08 -0.63
C LEU A 81 2.00 4.89 0.76
N LEU A 82 1.27 3.81 0.94
CA LEU A 82 0.99 3.23 2.26
C LEU A 82 2.19 2.39 2.68
N ASN A 83 2.97 2.89 3.62
CA ASN A 83 4.22 2.26 4.03
C ASN A 83 4.02 1.38 5.26
N LEU A 84 3.66 0.11 5.04
CA LEU A 84 3.44 -0.84 6.12
C LEU A 84 4.74 -1.20 6.86
N SER A 85 5.90 -1.06 6.20
CA SER A 85 7.19 -1.28 6.87
C SER A 85 7.45 -0.26 7.97
N ARG A 86 6.87 0.92 7.90
CA ARG A 86 6.96 1.92 8.97
C ARG A 86 6.12 1.52 10.19
N GLU A 87 5.02 0.81 9.96
CA GLU A 87 4.11 0.35 11.00
C GLU A 87 4.59 -0.92 11.70
N TYR A 88 5.16 -1.86 10.93
CA TYR A 88 5.48 -3.20 11.41
C TYR A 88 6.97 -3.56 11.37
N GLY A 89 7.80 -2.70 10.79
CA GLY A 89 9.18 -3.06 10.49
C GLY A 89 9.24 -4.07 9.33
N LEU A 90 10.29 -4.87 9.33
CA LEU A 90 10.44 -5.97 8.38
C LEU A 90 9.75 -7.21 8.95
N PRO A 91 8.94 -7.93 8.17
CA PRO A 91 8.28 -9.13 8.65
C PRO A 91 9.29 -10.22 9.01
N VAL A 92 8.88 -11.05 9.95
CA VAL A 92 9.66 -12.21 10.37
C VAL A 92 9.75 -13.19 9.20
N ARG A 93 10.97 -13.66 8.93
CA ARG A 93 11.25 -14.63 7.87
C ARG A 93 10.84 -16.01 8.31
N GLU A 94 10.50 -16.87 7.32
CA GLU A 94 10.37 -18.33 7.39
C GLU A 94 9.83 -18.92 8.73
N PRO A 95 9.01 -19.97 8.65
CA PRO A 95 8.53 -20.63 7.44
C PRO A 95 7.27 -20.01 6.82
N ASN A 96 6.70 -18.97 7.42
CA ASN A 96 5.45 -18.36 7.00
C ASN A 96 5.67 -16.94 6.46
N ARG A 97 4.76 -16.54 5.56
CA ARG A 97 4.59 -15.13 5.19
C ARG A 97 3.84 -14.41 6.31
N ALA A 98 4.06 -13.13 6.48
CA ALA A 98 3.18 -12.28 7.25
C ALA A 98 2.12 -11.67 6.33
N VAL A 99 0.86 -11.62 6.75
CA VAL A 99 -0.24 -10.99 6.04
C VAL A 99 -0.87 -9.91 6.90
N ALA A 100 -1.08 -8.74 6.32
CA ALA A 100 -1.87 -7.66 6.91
C ALA A 100 -3.06 -7.34 6.02
N TRP A 101 -4.14 -6.86 6.64
CA TRP A 101 -5.34 -6.43 5.94
C TRP A 101 -5.46 -4.92 5.99
N LEU A 102 -5.79 -4.37 4.86
CA LEU A 102 -6.15 -2.97 4.68
C LEU A 102 -7.61 -2.90 4.26
N LYS A 103 -8.36 -1.92 4.75
CA LYS A 103 -9.71 -1.66 4.25
C LYS A 103 -10.03 -0.18 4.19
N THR A 104 -10.84 0.18 3.22
CA THR A 104 -11.38 1.51 3.04
C THR A 104 -12.78 1.44 2.46
N THR A 105 -13.53 2.52 2.52
CA THR A 105 -14.84 2.65 1.88
C THR A 105 -14.73 3.60 0.71
N ILE A 106 -15.27 3.20 -0.42
CA ILE A 106 -15.42 4.01 -1.62
C ILE A 106 -16.93 4.18 -1.87
N ASN A 107 -17.41 5.40 -1.76
CA ASN A 107 -18.80 5.71 -2.11
C ASN A 107 -18.91 6.02 -3.60
N SER A 108 -19.91 5.46 -4.26
CA SER A 108 -20.15 5.63 -5.69
C SER A 108 -21.57 6.12 -5.95
N ASP A 109 -21.72 7.16 -6.77
CA ASP A 109 -23.01 7.76 -7.10
C ASP A 109 -23.94 6.79 -7.82
N ARG A 110 -23.38 5.81 -8.51
CA ARG A 110 -24.10 4.80 -9.31
C ARG A 110 -23.28 3.52 -9.43
N LYS A 111 -23.93 2.47 -9.87
CA LYS A 111 -23.23 1.26 -10.32
C LYS A 111 -22.32 1.60 -11.51
N GLN A 112 -21.04 1.33 -11.38
CA GLN A 112 -20.05 1.64 -12.41
C GLN A 112 -18.78 0.79 -12.27
N MET A 113 -17.98 0.79 -13.32
CA MET A 113 -16.68 0.15 -13.36
C MET A 113 -15.60 1.23 -13.42
N LYS A 114 -14.59 1.17 -12.55
CA LYS A 114 -13.49 2.13 -12.54
C LYS A 114 -12.17 1.45 -12.84
N LYS A 115 -11.40 2.05 -13.74
CA LYS A 115 -10.01 1.65 -13.98
C LYS A 115 -9.16 2.09 -12.79
N VAL A 116 -8.36 1.15 -12.27
CA VAL A 116 -7.49 1.36 -11.10
C VAL A 116 -6.07 1.05 -11.48
N ASP A 117 -5.17 1.96 -11.15
CA ASP A 117 -3.73 1.73 -11.11
C ASP A 117 -3.34 1.30 -9.70
N ILE A 118 -2.57 0.23 -9.57
CA ILE A 118 -2.22 -0.33 -8.28
C ILE A 118 -0.73 -0.67 -8.19
N GLY A 119 -0.14 -0.32 -7.06
CA GLY A 119 1.23 -0.69 -6.71
C GLY A 119 1.29 -1.47 -5.41
N TRP A 120 2.13 -2.53 -5.36
CA TRP A 120 2.30 -3.33 -4.16
C TRP A 120 3.67 -4.00 -4.11
N THR A 121 3.99 -4.54 -2.95
CA THR A 121 5.15 -5.41 -2.78
C THR A 121 4.70 -6.82 -2.47
N ARG A 122 5.35 -7.81 -3.08
CA ARG A 122 5.18 -9.25 -2.90
C ARG A 122 3.84 -9.78 -3.41
N GLU A 123 2.87 -10.07 -2.55
CA GLU A 123 1.63 -10.74 -2.94
C GLU A 123 0.43 -9.93 -2.44
N LEU A 124 -0.56 -9.80 -3.28
CA LEU A 124 -1.75 -8.98 -3.02
C LEU A 124 -3.02 -9.71 -3.46
N TRP A 125 -4.07 -9.58 -2.64
CA TRP A 125 -5.45 -9.97 -2.94
C TRP A 125 -6.38 -8.82 -2.59
N LEU A 126 -7.18 -8.37 -3.54
CA LEU A 126 -8.10 -7.26 -3.38
C LEU A 126 -9.54 -7.76 -3.53
N PHE A 127 -10.36 -7.40 -2.58
CA PHE A 127 -11.77 -7.76 -2.50
C PHE A 127 -12.62 -6.49 -2.54
N VAL A 128 -13.77 -6.58 -3.20
CA VAL A 128 -14.82 -5.55 -3.19
C VAL A 128 -16.11 -6.19 -2.71
N ASN A 129 -16.69 -5.64 -1.66
CA ASN A 129 -17.92 -6.15 -1.06
C ASN A 129 -17.86 -7.69 -0.82
N GLY A 130 -16.72 -8.16 -0.31
CA GLY A 130 -16.47 -9.55 0.01
C GLY A 130 -16.07 -10.45 -1.16
N LYS A 131 -16.03 -9.95 -2.39
CA LYS A 131 -15.69 -10.73 -3.59
C LYS A 131 -14.26 -10.44 -4.04
N LEU A 132 -13.46 -11.47 -4.31
CA LEU A 132 -12.13 -11.31 -4.90
C LEU A 132 -12.25 -10.72 -6.31
N VAL A 133 -11.58 -9.58 -6.52
CA VAL A 133 -11.60 -8.84 -7.80
C VAL A 133 -10.23 -8.86 -8.48
N TYR A 134 -9.17 -8.83 -7.69
CA TYR A 134 -7.81 -8.82 -8.22
C TYR A 134 -6.85 -9.56 -7.28
N ALA A 135 -5.94 -10.33 -7.83
CA ALA A 135 -4.84 -10.95 -7.09
C ALA A 135 -3.63 -11.08 -8.01
N ASP A 136 -2.46 -10.70 -7.50
CA ASP A 136 -1.23 -10.78 -8.30
C ASP A 136 0.02 -10.76 -7.39
N LYS A 137 1.18 -11.02 -8.01
CA LYS A 137 2.49 -11.09 -7.37
C LYS A 137 3.45 -10.09 -8.01
N ASN A 138 4.26 -9.47 -7.16
CA ASN A 138 5.37 -8.60 -7.55
C ASN A 138 6.63 -9.07 -6.80
N LEU A 139 7.28 -10.10 -7.33
CA LEU A 139 8.41 -10.78 -6.70
C LEU A 139 9.71 -10.35 -7.38
N PHE A 140 10.51 -9.56 -6.69
CA PHE A 140 11.77 -9.02 -7.22
C PHE A 140 12.73 -10.11 -7.71
N GLU A 141 12.82 -11.21 -6.98
CA GLU A 141 13.73 -12.32 -7.24
C GLU A 141 13.29 -13.25 -8.39
N LEU A 142 12.05 -13.17 -8.83
CA LEU A 142 11.48 -13.98 -9.89
C LEU A 142 11.15 -13.10 -11.10
N GLU A 143 11.94 -13.18 -12.16
CA GLU A 143 11.81 -12.34 -13.34
C GLU A 143 10.40 -12.39 -13.93
N GLY A 144 9.80 -13.58 -14.05
CA GLY A 144 8.45 -13.75 -14.59
C GLY A 144 7.32 -13.22 -13.69
N ALA A 145 7.61 -12.90 -12.42
CA ALA A 145 6.65 -12.33 -11.47
C ALA A 145 7.03 -10.91 -11.01
N ARG A 146 8.11 -10.36 -11.56
CA ARG A 146 8.56 -9.00 -11.28
C ARG A 146 7.76 -8.00 -12.10
N LYS A 147 7.17 -7.02 -11.45
CA LYS A 147 6.44 -5.92 -12.12
C LYS A 147 7.36 -4.72 -12.37
N ALA A 148 7.04 -3.94 -13.39
CA ALA A 148 7.66 -2.63 -13.60
C ALA A 148 7.25 -1.64 -12.49
N PRO A 149 8.11 -0.71 -12.11
CA PRO A 149 9.54 -0.66 -12.39
C PRO A 149 10.34 -1.55 -11.41
N ASP A 150 11.00 -2.55 -11.92
CA ASP A 150 12.01 -3.34 -11.24
C ASP A 150 11.58 -3.94 -9.87
N GLY A 151 10.35 -4.47 -9.80
CA GLY A 151 9.78 -5.07 -8.58
C GLY A 151 9.46 -4.10 -7.44
N ARG A 152 9.60 -2.80 -7.66
CA ARG A 152 9.30 -1.77 -6.67
C ARG A 152 7.79 -1.48 -6.60
N CYS A 153 7.33 -1.03 -5.45
CA CYS A 153 5.95 -0.54 -5.30
C CYS A 153 5.76 0.73 -6.13
N SER A 154 4.92 0.65 -7.15
CA SER A 154 4.61 1.74 -8.07
C SER A 154 3.20 1.57 -8.63
N LEU A 155 2.50 2.66 -8.93
CA LEU A 155 1.21 2.63 -9.64
C LEU A 155 1.29 1.97 -11.02
N GLU A 156 2.49 1.69 -11.52
CA GLU A 156 2.74 0.98 -12.77
C GLU A 156 2.73 -0.55 -12.63
N ASN A 157 2.69 -1.08 -11.39
CA ASN A 157 2.78 -2.53 -11.18
C ASN A 157 1.60 -3.29 -11.76
N GLY A 158 0.40 -2.71 -11.73
CA GLY A 158 -0.78 -3.34 -12.28
C GLY A 158 -1.92 -2.39 -12.57
N VAL A 159 -2.82 -2.87 -13.43
CA VAL A 159 -4.04 -2.17 -13.79
C VAL A 159 -5.17 -3.18 -13.80
N PHE A 160 -6.30 -2.84 -13.19
CA PHE A 160 -7.50 -3.67 -13.21
C PHE A 160 -8.76 -2.81 -13.20
N THR A 161 -9.92 -3.47 -13.29
CA THR A 161 -11.21 -2.79 -13.26
C THR A 161 -11.92 -3.09 -11.95
N LEU A 162 -12.26 -2.05 -11.20
CA LEU A 162 -12.92 -2.08 -9.91
C LEU A 162 -14.44 -1.97 -10.10
N PRO A 163 -15.23 -3.01 -9.79
CA PRO A 163 -16.68 -2.93 -9.82
C PRO A 163 -17.20 -2.20 -8.58
N LEU A 164 -18.00 -1.17 -8.78
CA LEU A 164 -18.66 -0.42 -7.71
C LEU A 164 -20.17 -0.49 -7.87
N GLU A 165 -20.87 -0.80 -6.80
CA GLU A 165 -22.33 -0.63 -6.71
C GLU A 165 -22.64 0.81 -6.27
N ALA A 166 -23.88 1.26 -6.45
CA ALA A 166 -24.33 2.56 -5.94
C ALA A 166 -24.25 2.58 -4.40
N GLY A 167 -23.74 3.67 -3.83
CA GLY A 167 -23.53 3.82 -2.39
C GLY A 167 -22.14 3.34 -1.94
N ASP A 168 -22.04 2.89 -0.70
CA ASP A 168 -20.78 2.51 -0.07
C ASP A 168 -20.31 1.13 -0.53
N ASN A 169 -19.05 1.07 -0.95
CA ASN A 169 -18.36 -0.16 -1.31
C ASN A 169 -17.16 -0.35 -0.38
N GLU A 170 -17.10 -1.48 0.31
CA GLU A 170 -15.91 -1.87 1.05
C GLU A 170 -14.86 -2.40 0.08
N VAL A 171 -13.68 -1.80 0.11
CA VAL A 171 -12.48 -2.31 -0.57
C VAL A 171 -11.54 -2.83 0.50
N ALA A 172 -11.29 -4.13 0.48
CA ALA A 172 -10.38 -4.82 1.39
C ALA A 172 -9.20 -5.39 0.62
N VAL A 173 -8.00 -5.24 1.17
CA VAL A 173 -6.76 -5.73 0.58
C VAL A 173 -6.01 -6.56 1.60
N ALA A 174 -5.75 -7.83 1.28
CA ALA A 174 -4.75 -8.63 1.97
C ALA A 174 -3.41 -8.46 1.25
N ILE A 175 -2.37 -8.13 1.98
CA ILE A 175 -1.03 -8.01 1.43
C ILE A 175 -0.06 -8.87 2.25
N ALA A 176 0.63 -9.80 1.59
CA ALA A 176 1.53 -10.70 2.25
C ALA A 176 2.99 -10.39 1.91
N ASN A 177 3.84 -10.52 2.92
CA ASN A 177 5.26 -10.27 2.79
C ASN A 177 6.08 -11.23 3.68
N ASN A 178 7.26 -11.59 3.23
CA ASN A 178 8.25 -12.35 4.00
C ASN A 178 9.66 -11.79 3.83
N PHE A 179 9.82 -10.79 2.97
CA PHE A 179 11.12 -10.24 2.62
C PHE A 179 10.97 -8.85 2.00
N PHE A 180 11.92 -7.95 2.22
CA PHE A 180 11.88 -6.55 1.80
C PHE A 180 10.78 -5.70 2.49
N GLY A 181 10.45 -4.58 1.88
CA GLY A 181 9.45 -3.67 2.42
C GLY A 181 8.02 -4.08 2.10
N TRP A 182 7.06 -3.53 2.85
CA TRP A 182 5.63 -3.62 2.59
C TRP A 182 5.12 -2.29 2.09
N GLY A 183 4.33 -2.32 1.04
CA GLY A 183 3.71 -1.11 0.54
C GLY A 183 2.53 -1.39 -0.36
N LEU A 184 1.61 -0.45 -0.35
CA LEU A 184 0.43 -0.40 -1.22
C LEU A 184 0.25 1.00 -1.77
N MET A 185 -0.12 1.10 -3.03
CA MET A 185 -0.61 2.31 -3.68
C MET A 185 -1.86 1.95 -4.47
N LEU A 186 -2.89 2.79 -4.44
CA LEU A 186 -4.12 2.59 -5.19
C LEU A 186 -4.66 3.91 -5.69
N ARG A 187 -4.93 4.00 -7.01
CA ARG A 187 -5.43 5.19 -7.66
C ARG A 187 -6.54 4.85 -8.65
N LEU A 188 -7.67 5.51 -8.54
CA LEU A 188 -8.68 5.52 -9.59
C LEU A 188 -8.17 6.41 -10.73
N ALA A 189 -8.09 5.88 -11.95
CA ALA A 189 -7.65 6.63 -13.13
C ALA A 189 -8.63 7.77 -13.47
N ASP A 190 -9.91 7.56 -13.18
CA ASP A 190 -10.98 8.56 -13.28
C ASP A 190 -11.85 8.50 -12.01
N PRO A 191 -11.77 9.51 -11.11
CA PRO A 191 -12.56 9.56 -9.90
C PRO A 191 -13.95 10.18 -10.05
N GLU A 192 -14.44 10.47 -11.27
CA GLU A 192 -15.74 11.07 -11.47
C GLU A 192 -16.87 10.18 -10.93
N GLY A 193 -17.80 10.77 -10.16
CA GLY A 193 -18.91 10.04 -9.54
C GLY A 193 -18.48 9.07 -8.44
N VAL A 194 -17.30 9.31 -7.84
CA VAL A 194 -16.76 8.51 -6.73
C VAL A 194 -16.26 9.45 -5.63
N HIS A 195 -16.58 9.11 -4.38
CA HIS A 195 -16.15 9.84 -3.20
C HIS A 195 -15.27 8.95 -2.33
N LEU A 196 -14.02 9.34 -2.17
CA LEU A 196 -13.05 8.66 -1.33
C LEU A 196 -13.14 9.20 0.09
N ALA A 197 -12.89 8.34 1.09
CA ALA A 197 -12.89 8.74 2.49
C ALA A 197 -11.94 9.93 2.72
N ALA A 198 -12.48 11.04 3.20
CA ALA A 198 -11.70 12.20 3.63
C ALA A 198 -10.87 11.87 4.89
N LYS A 199 -9.82 12.67 5.14
CA LYS A 199 -9.04 12.59 6.37
C LYS A 199 -9.88 12.78 7.61
#